data_145cd4f3ffb448baef4fb271e374164f
#
_entry.id   145cd4f3ffb448baef4fb271e374164f
#
_cell.length_a   1.000
_cell.length_b   1.000
_cell.length_c   1.000
_cell.angle_alpha   90.00
_cell.angle_beta   90.00
_cell.angle_gamma   90.00
#
_symmetry.space_group_name_H-M   'P 1'
#
loop_
_entity.id
_entity.type
_entity.pdbx_description
1 polymer ?
#
loop_
_entity_poly.entity_id
_entity_poly.type
_entity_poly.pdbx_seq_one_letter_code
_entity_poly.pdbx_strand_id
1 'polypeptide(L)'
;MGEVDSKTLLRGKSYNKFIIGGIVIVVAIGWLIFSSIGGSSSYYLTVAELRAEGPSERVRRVSGTIVGESIDWDPRELVLKFEIEDTSGQLPVIYHGPRPDMFRDGAQAVIEGKYGMDGVFRAGNLLLKCPSKYEEAATATAQSPATSLPADPTPTLPPISPQEGFTAPDFSLPDLQGNVITLSQFRGRPVLVNFWTTWCPYCVEEMNALEKTYRRYVDQGLVILAVNVQEKAETVAPFAHDQDLTFLILLDSDASTARTYFTIAIPTSFFIDWRGVVRVIHLGPLTEEAIDTYLTDLLNGG
;
A
#
# COMPACT_ATOMS: atom_id res chain seq x y z
N MET A 1 6.88 84.38 25.07
CA MET A 1 5.59 83.67 25.31
C MET A 1 5.31 82.77 24.14
N GLY A 2 5.52 81.52 24.29
CA GLY A 2 5.32 80.47 23.29
C GLY A 2 5.28 79.14 24.01
N GLU A 3 4.08 78.66 24.19
CA GLU A 3 3.71 77.44 24.91
C GLU A 3 4.19 76.22 24.12
N VAL A 4 5.05 75.38 24.72
CA VAL A 4 5.55 74.14 24.13
C VAL A 4 4.56 73.03 24.45
N ASP A 5 3.87 72.52 23.43
CA ASP A 5 2.85 71.52 23.49
C ASP A 5 3.46 70.14 23.85
N SER A 6 3.04 69.57 24.99
CA SER A 6 3.55 68.35 25.61
C SER A 6 2.76 67.13 25.18
N LYS A 7 2.60 66.88 23.88
CA LYS A 7 1.82 65.70 23.33
C LYS A 7 2.61 64.61 22.62
N THR A 8 3.93 64.52 22.79
CA THR A 8 4.73 63.54 21.97
C THR A 8 5.31 62.38 22.77
N LEU A 9 4.82 62.00 23.96
CA LEU A 9 5.44 60.96 24.79
C LEU A 9 4.57 59.75 25.13
N LEU A 10 3.46 59.48 24.41
CA LEU A 10 2.62 58.29 24.72
C LEU A 10 2.47 57.28 23.60
N ARG A 11 3.36 57.22 22.60
CA ARG A 11 3.27 56.28 21.48
C ARG A 11 4.15 55.02 21.61
N GLY A 12 4.92 54.87 22.70
CA GLY A 12 5.87 53.75 22.89
C GLY A 12 5.30 52.45 23.47
N LYS A 13 4.08 52.45 24.06
CA LYS A 13 3.60 51.34 24.88
C LYS A 13 2.82 50.25 24.11
N SER A 14 2.40 50.55 22.88
CA SER A 14 1.64 49.57 22.04
C SER A 14 2.56 48.69 21.19
N TYR A 15 3.71 49.22 20.75
CA TYR A 15 4.65 48.51 19.88
C TYR A 15 5.30 47.29 20.57
N ASN A 16 5.61 47.43 21.86
CA ASN A 16 6.22 46.33 22.64
C ASN A 16 5.29 45.09 22.78
N LYS A 17 3.97 45.28 22.79
CA LYS A 17 3.01 44.17 22.85
C LYS A 17 3.01 43.35 21.56
N PHE A 18 3.15 44.00 20.41
CA PHE A 18 3.24 43.30 19.11
C PHE A 18 4.59 42.61 18.93
N ILE A 19 5.69 43.21 19.45
CA ILE A 19 7.01 42.55 19.43
C ILE A 19 6.99 41.28 20.30
N ILE A 20 6.45 41.41 21.54
CA ILE A 20 6.33 40.25 22.45
C ILE A 20 5.45 39.17 21.85
N GLY A 21 4.30 39.54 21.24
CA GLY A 21 3.43 38.58 20.53
C GLY A 21 4.13 37.90 19.35
N GLY A 22 4.90 38.66 18.56
CA GLY A 22 5.70 38.11 17.46
C GLY A 22 6.77 37.13 17.94
N ILE A 23 7.48 37.44 19.02
CA ILE A 23 8.49 36.52 19.61
C ILE A 23 7.84 35.25 20.12
N VAL A 24 6.69 35.34 20.80
CA VAL A 24 5.95 34.13 21.28
C VAL A 24 5.53 33.24 20.13
N ILE A 25 5.04 33.83 19.03
CA ILE A 25 4.66 33.06 17.84
C ILE A 25 5.86 32.35 17.20
N VAL A 26 7.00 33.06 17.06
CA VAL A 26 8.23 32.48 16.49
C VAL A 26 8.76 31.32 17.36
N VAL A 27 8.74 31.49 18.68
CA VAL A 27 9.14 30.45 19.64
C VAL A 27 8.18 29.26 19.58
N ALA A 28 6.87 29.49 19.49
CA ALA A 28 5.87 28.43 19.37
C ALA A 28 6.01 27.67 18.06
N ILE A 29 6.23 28.36 16.94
CA ILE A 29 6.49 27.71 15.64
C ILE A 29 7.81 26.93 15.67
N GLY A 30 8.87 27.48 16.23
CA GLY A 30 10.16 26.82 16.41
C GLY A 30 10.03 25.55 17.26
N TRP A 31 9.25 25.61 18.34
CA TRP A 31 8.97 24.45 19.18
C TRP A 31 8.12 23.39 18.46
N LEU A 32 7.10 23.79 17.68
CA LEU A 32 6.30 22.88 16.88
C LEU A 32 7.14 22.20 15.78
N ILE A 33 8.02 22.95 15.11
CA ILE A 33 8.93 22.37 14.11
C ILE A 33 9.88 21.37 14.78
N PHE A 34 10.47 21.74 15.92
CA PHE A 34 11.39 20.88 16.66
C PHE A 34 10.69 19.61 17.17
N SER A 35 9.46 19.71 17.67
CA SER A 35 8.67 18.56 18.12
C SER A 35 8.17 17.68 16.97
N SER A 36 7.97 18.26 15.78
CA SER A 36 7.53 17.54 14.57
C SER A 36 8.67 16.75 13.91
N ILE A 37 9.92 17.19 14.04
CA ILE A 37 11.10 16.48 13.48
C ILE A 37 11.43 15.21 14.28
N GLY A 38 10.99 15.12 15.55
CA GLY A 38 11.21 13.96 16.41
C GLY A 38 10.27 12.77 16.22
N GLY A 39 9.32 12.78 15.29
CA GLY A 39 8.24 11.82 15.29
C GLY A 39 7.70 11.32 13.97
N SER A 40 8.51 11.03 12.94
CA SER A 40 8.04 10.23 11.78
C SER A 40 9.16 9.89 10.79
N SER A 41 10.23 9.29 11.28
CA SER A 41 11.08 8.49 10.42
C SER A 41 10.75 7.04 10.71
N SER A 42 10.11 6.34 9.79
CA SER A 42 10.07 4.87 9.79
C SER A 42 11.50 4.38 9.56
N TYR A 43 12.33 4.47 10.59
CA TYR A 43 13.73 4.14 10.51
C TYR A 43 13.85 2.62 10.53
N TYR A 44 14.36 2.06 9.46
CA TYR A 44 14.82 0.68 9.44
C TYR A 44 16.20 0.66 10.08
N LEU A 45 16.36 -0.14 11.12
CA LEU A 45 17.66 -0.35 11.75
C LEU A 45 18.53 -1.24 10.87
N THR A 46 19.81 -0.93 10.84
CA THR A 46 20.82 -1.86 10.35
C THR A 46 21.09 -2.95 11.39
N VAL A 47 21.70 -4.05 10.99
CA VAL A 47 22.07 -5.14 11.90
C VAL A 47 23.01 -4.64 13.00
N ALA A 48 23.94 -3.73 12.68
CA ALA A 48 24.85 -3.16 13.69
C ALA A 48 24.10 -2.27 14.70
N GLU A 49 23.16 -1.43 14.26
CA GLU A 49 22.37 -0.57 15.14
C GLU A 49 21.49 -1.41 16.06
N LEU A 50 20.84 -2.48 15.55
CA LEU A 50 20.06 -3.41 16.36
C LEU A 50 20.91 -4.07 17.44
N ARG A 51 22.14 -4.53 17.10
CA ARG A 51 23.06 -5.13 18.05
C ARG A 51 23.57 -4.12 19.09
N ALA A 52 23.78 -2.87 18.68
CA ALA A 52 24.20 -1.80 19.58
C ALA A 52 23.11 -1.41 20.58
N GLU A 53 21.83 -1.45 20.18
CA GLU A 53 20.70 -1.26 21.09
C GLU A 53 20.57 -2.43 22.08
N GLY A 54 21.00 -3.63 21.69
CA GLY A 54 20.88 -4.86 22.50
C GLY A 54 19.48 -5.47 22.51
N PRO A 55 19.32 -6.58 23.24
CA PRO A 55 18.06 -7.30 23.36
C PRO A 55 16.93 -6.41 23.92
N SER A 56 15.75 -6.46 23.29
CA SER A 56 14.64 -5.58 23.65
C SER A 56 13.29 -6.26 23.39
N GLU A 57 12.34 -6.06 24.31
CA GLU A 57 10.93 -6.44 24.12
C GLU A 57 10.17 -5.47 23.18
N ARG A 58 10.78 -4.37 22.79
CA ARG A 58 10.18 -3.44 21.83
C ARG A 58 10.26 -4.01 20.42
N VAL A 59 9.18 -3.84 19.68
CA VAL A 59 9.15 -4.20 18.25
C VAL A 59 10.07 -3.25 17.49
N ARG A 60 10.97 -3.83 16.68
CA ARG A 60 11.91 -3.12 15.81
C ARG A 60 11.71 -3.55 14.37
N ARG A 61 12.09 -2.67 13.44
CA ARG A 61 12.12 -2.95 12.00
C ARG A 61 13.56 -3.02 11.54
N VAL A 62 13.90 -4.13 10.91
CA VAL A 62 15.25 -4.36 10.34
C VAL A 62 15.11 -4.70 8.87
N SER A 63 16.01 -4.17 8.03
CA SER A 63 16.06 -4.45 6.61
C SER A 63 17.38 -5.16 6.27
N GLY A 64 17.31 -6.18 5.41
CA GLY A 64 18.49 -6.89 4.93
C GLY A 64 18.17 -7.80 3.75
N THR A 65 19.20 -8.40 3.17
CA THR A 65 19.11 -9.37 2.08
C THR A 65 19.07 -10.78 2.66
N ILE A 66 18.21 -11.65 2.16
CA ILE A 66 18.09 -13.03 2.61
C ILE A 66 19.28 -13.84 2.11
N VAL A 67 19.93 -14.58 3.01
CA VAL A 67 21.01 -15.52 2.71
C VAL A 67 20.42 -16.89 2.40
N GLY A 68 20.47 -17.33 1.15
CA GLY A 68 19.78 -18.53 0.66
C GLY A 68 20.20 -19.83 1.35
N GLU A 69 21.50 -19.99 1.66
CA GLU A 69 22.05 -21.17 2.32
C GLU A 69 21.54 -21.35 3.77
N SER A 70 21.03 -20.28 4.38
CA SER A 70 20.51 -20.28 5.75
C SER A 70 19.04 -20.64 5.86
N ILE A 71 18.33 -20.82 4.73
CA ILE A 71 16.88 -21.03 4.72
C ILE A 71 16.53 -22.45 5.19
N ASP A 72 15.86 -22.52 6.33
CA ASP A 72 15.27 -23.74 6.90
C ASP A 72 13.75 -23.53 7.08
N TRP A 73 12.95 -24.32 6.35
CA TRP A 73 11.51 -24.20 6.37
C TRP A 73 10.83 -25.47 6.85
N ASP A 74 10.10 -25.39 7.98
CA ASP A 74 9.22 -26.45 8.44
C ASP A 74 7.75 -26.14 8.13
N PRO A 75 7.16 -26.82 7.11
CA PRO A 75 5.77 -26.59 6.72
C PRO A 75 4.75 -27.15 7.73
N ARG A 76 5.14 -28.02 8.66
CA ARG A 76 4.24 -28.60 9.65
C ARG A 76 4.05 -27.67 10.85
N GLU A 77 5.11 -27.02 11.27
CA GLU A 77 5.09 -26.07 12.38
C GLU A 77 4.93 -24.63 11.91
N LEU A 78 4.94 -24.38 10.58
CA LEU A 78 4.94 -23.04 9.95
C LEU A 78 6.07 -22.17 10.49
N VAL A 79 7.26 -22.76 10.68
CA VAL A 79 8.45 -22.07 11.17
C VAL A 79 9.45 -21.89 10.05
N LEU A 80 9.83 -20.64 9.79
CA LEU A 80 10.83 -20.28 8.82
C LEU A 80 12.04 -19.69 9.57
N LYS A 81 13.19 -20.37 9.48
CA LYS A 81 14.47 -19.89 10.00
C LYS A 81 15.33 -19.47 8.82
N PHE A 82 15.99 -18.34 8.93
CA PHE A 82 16.87 -17.81 7.91
C PHE A 82 17.76 -16.73 8.48
N GLU A 83 18.74 -16.29 7.70
CA GLU A 83 19.56 -15.14 8.03
C GLU A 83 19.30 -14.02 7.03
N ILE A 84 19.34 -12.79 7.52
CA ILE A 84 19.43 -11.61 6.70
C ILE A 84 20.82 -11.00 6.87
N GLU A 85 21.35 -10.42 5.80
CA GLU A 85 22.61 -9.68 5.83
C GLU A 85 22.40 -8.25 5.33
N ASP A 86 23.21 -7.35 5.88
CA ASP A 86 23.40 -6.00 5.38
C ASP A 86 24.90 -5.66 5.36
N THR A 87 25.26 -4.43 5.04
CA THR A 87 26.66 -3.97 5.02
C THR A 87 27.35 -4.05 6.39
N SER A 88 26.62 -4.27 7.46
CA SER A 88 27.09 -4.28 8.85
C SER A 88 27.15 -5.66 9.49
N GLY A 89 26.57 -6.69 8.86
CA GLY A 89 26.65 -8.07 9.33
C GLY A 89 25.44 -8.92 9.00
N GLN A 90 25.40 -10.14 9.58
CA GLN A 90 24.31 -11.10 9.42
C GLN A 90 23.48 -11.18 10.69
N LEU A 91 22.17 -11.42 10.57
CA LEU A 91 21.22 -11.53 11.68
C LEU A 91 20.38 -12.79 11.52
N PRO A 92 20.42 -13.76 12.45
CA PRO A 92 19.54 -14.91 12.43
C PRO A 92 18.11 -14.52 12.81
N VAL A 93 17.16 -15.01 12.03
CA VAL A 93 15.73 -14.69 12.12
C VAL A 93 14.91 -15.96 12.25
N ILE A 94 13.92 -15.94 13.12
CA ILE A 94 12.86 -16.95 13.20
C ILE A 94 11.53 -16.24 12.95
N TYR A 95 10.80 -16.73 11.96
CA TYR A 95 9.46 -16.26 11.62
C TYR A 95 8.44 -17.39 11.74
N HIS A 96 7.32 -17.13 12.42
CA HIS A 96 6.19 -18.04 12.54
C HIS A 96 5.07 -17.58 11.62
N GLY A 97 4.85 -18.31 10.53
CA GLY A 97 3.82 -18.01 9.56
C GLY A 97 4.06 -18.69 8.22
N PRO A 98 3.17 -18.54 7.26
CA PRO A 98 3.34 -19.11 5.93
C PRO A 98 4.58 -18.53 5.24
N ARG A 99 5.33 -19.39 4.55
CA ARG A 99 6.46 -18.93 3.75
C ARG A 99 5.94 -18.11 2.56
N PRO A 100 6.37 -16.85 2.39
CA PRO A 100 5.97 -16.04 1.22
C PRO A 100 6.52 -16.64 -0.09
N ASP A 101 5.74 -16.58 -1.18
CA ASP A 101 6.14 -17.15 -2.48
C ASP A 101 7.42 -16.56 -3.07
N MET A 102 7.73 -15.31 -2.73
CA MET A 102 8.94 -14.62 -3.18
C MET A 102 10.13 -14.77 -2.23
N PHE A 103 10.02 -15.63 -1.22
CA PHE A 103 11.09 -15.87 -0.25
C PHE A 103 12.17 -16.75 -0.87
N ARG A 104 13.27 -16.14 -1.28
CA ARG A 104 14.40 -16.77 -1.96
C ARG A 104 15.71 -16.09 -1.60
N ASP A 105 16.81 -16.70 -1.98
CA ASP A 105 18.14 -16.12 -1.90
C ASP A 105 18.22 -14.76 -2.60
N GLY A 106 18.91 -13.81 -2.00
CA GLY A 106 19.13 -12.48 -2.55
C GLY A 106 17.90 -11.54 -2.47
N ALA A 107 16.75 -12.01 -1.99
CA ALA A 107 15.59 -11.14 -1.83
C ALA A 107 15.78 -10.16 -0.67
N GLN A 108 15.43 -8.88 -0.88
CA GLN A 108 15.42 -7.91 0.20
C GLN A 108 14.20 -8.09 1.09
N ALA A 109 14.45 -8.25 2.39
CA ALA A 109 13.42 -8.40 3.40
C ALA A 109 13.42 -7.21 4.36
N VAL A 110 12.22 -6.83 4.80
CA VAL A 110 11.98 -5.98 5.96
C VAL A 110 11.25 -6.82 6.98
N ILE A 111 11.84 -6.98 8.15
CA ILE A 111 11.28 -7.78 9.24
C ILE A 111 10.92 -6.89 10.42
N GLU A 112 9.76 -7.16 11.00
CA GLU A 112 9.29 -6.54 12.25
C GLU A 112 9.23 -7.58 13.35
N GLY A 113 9.85 -7.30 14.47
CA GLY A 113 9.87 -8.25 15.57
C GLY A 113 10.67 -7.79 16.76
N LYS A 114 11.09 -8.74 17.57
CA LYS A 114 11.84 -8.51 18.80
C LYS A 114 13.21 -9.16 18.71
N TYR A 115 14.23 -8.49 19.24
CA TYR A 115 15.59 -9.02 19.32
C TYR A 115 15.82 -9.68 20.68
N GLY A 116 16.06 -10.99 20.67
CA GLY A 116 16.22 -11.80 21.85
C GLY A 116 17.62 -11.74 22.47
N MET A 117 17.73 -12.18 23.74
CA MET A 117 19.00 -12.29 24.45
C MET A 117 19.93 -13.38 23.88
N ASP A 118 19.37 -14.30 23.11
CA ASP A 118 20.05 -15.36 22.37
C ASP A 118 20.63 -14.89 21.03
N GLY A 119 20.52 -13.61 20.70
CA GLY A 119 21.02 -13.05 19.46
C GLY A 119 20.14 -13.35 18.24
N VAL A 120 18.93 -13.90 18.44
CA VAL A 120 17.99 -14.25 17.38
C VAL A 120 16.87 -13.22 17.31
N PHE A 121 16.54 -12.79 16.09
CA PHE A 121 15.43 -11.90 15.84
C PHE A 121 14.15 -12.70 15.60
N ARG A 122 13.15 -12.51 16.46
CA ARG A 122 11.85 -13.18 16.35
C ARG A 122 10.90 -12.27 15.60
N ALA A 123 10.74 -12.52 14.30
CA ALA A 123 9.89 -11.75 13.42
C ALA A 123 8.41 -12.13 13.62
N GLY A 124 7.59 -11.13 13.89
CA GLY A 124 6.12 -11.25 13.86
C GLY A 124 5.54 -10.89 12.50
N ASN A 125 6.29 -10.10 11.70
CA ASN A 125 5.91 -9.72 10.34
C ASN A 125 7.12 -9.79 9.41
N LEU A 126 6.90 -10.30 8.19
CA LEU A 126 7.92 -10.46 7.15
C LEU A 126 7.41 -9.86 5.84
N LEU A 127 8.04 -8.80 5.40
CA LEU A 127 7.74 -8.09 4.15
C LEU A 127 8.94 -8.26 3.20
N LEU A 128 8.69 -8.68 1.98
CA LEU A 128 9.72 -8.77 0.94
C LEU A 128 9.63 -7.55 0.03
N LYS A 129 10.75 -6.91 -0.23
CA LYS A 129 10.83 -5.86 -1.27
C LYS A 129 11.07 -6.55 -2.61
N CYS A 130 10.22 -6.25 -3.59
CA CYS A 130 10.53 -6.59 -4.98
C CYS A 130 11.72 -5.74 -5.45
N PRO A 131 12.81 -6.32 -5.98
CA PRO A 131 13.85 -5.53 -6.61
C PRO A 131 13.23 -4.79 -7.80
N SER A 132 13.28 -3.46 -7.75
CA SER A 132 12.92 -2.65 -8.92
C SER A 132 13.93 -2.94 -10.03
N LYS A 133 13.42 -3.20 -11.23
CA LYS A 133 14.16 -3.63 -12.45
C LYS A 133 15.23 -2.66 -12.95
N TYR A 134 15.50 -1.57 -12.21
CA TYR A 134 16.44 -0.50 -12.58
C TYR A 134 17.82 -0.58 -11.93
N GLU A 135 18.04 -1.48 -10.97
CA GLU A 135 19.36 -1.60 -10.30
C GLU A 135 20.28 -2.68 -10.88
N GLU A 136 19.79 -3.59 -11.72
CA GLU A 136 20.61 -4.65 -12.33
C GLU A 136 21.43 -4.24 -13.56
N ALA A 137 21.32 -2.98 -14.03
CA ALA A 137 22.01 -2.53 -15.24
C ALA A 137 23.46 -2.07 -15.02
N ALA A 138 24.00 -2.07 -13.80
CA ALA A 138 25.31 -1.48 -13.51
C ALA A 138 26.48 -2.48 -13.33
N THR A 139 26.24 -3.80 -13.32
CA THR A 139 27.35 -4.76 -13.03
C THR A 139 27.28 -6.05 -13.86
N ALA A 140 27.16 -5.95 -15.19
CA ALA A 140 27.39 -7.12 -16.04
C ALA A 140 28.10 -6.72 -17.33
N THR A 141 29.40 -6.56 -17.22
CA THR A 141 30.31 -6.68 -18.39
C THR A 141 31.12 -7.96 -18.21
N ALA A 142 30.92 -8.88 -19.11
CA ALA A 142 31.78 -9.92 -19.61
C ALA A 142 31.22 -11.35 -19.60
N GLN A 143 31.13 -11.82 -20.83
CA GLN A 143 31.34 -13.16 -21.38
C GLN A 143 30.08 -14.01 -21.71
N SER A 144 29.82 -13.99 -23.04
CA SER A 144 29.18 -15.02 -23.87
C SER A 144 30.11 -16.26 -24.02
N PRO A 145 29.70 -17.42 -24.61
CA PRO A 145 28.51 -17.69 -25.42
C PRO A 145 27.88 -19.08 -25.19
N ALA A 146 26.59 -19.26 -25.45
CA ALA A 146 26.09 -20.51 -26.02
C ALA A 146 24.71 -20.28 -26.67
N THR A 147 24.68 -20.54 -27.93
CA THR A 147 23.56 -20.64 -28.87
C THR A 147 22.46 -21.51 -28.35
N SER A 148 21.26 -20.94 -28.21
CA SER A 148 20.00 -21.67 -28.27
C SER A 148 18.94 -20.81 -28.97
N LEU A 149 18.25 -21.44 -29.91
CA LEU A 149 17.22 -20.94 -30.83
C LEU A 149 16.14 -20.09 -30.14
N PRO A 150 15.57 -19.10 -30.85
CA PRO A 150 14.53 -18.24 -30.27
C PRO A 150 13.25 -19.04 -30.07
N ALA A 151 12.91 -19.31 -28.82
CA ALA A 151 11.53 -19.61 -28.45
C ALA A 151 10.75 -18.30 -28.51
N ASP A 152 9.69 -18.28 -29.29
CA ASP A 152 8.71 -17.21 -29.40
C ASP A 152 8.29 -16.79 -27.97
N PRO A 153 8.41 -15.52 -27.57
CA PRO A 153 8.03 -15.11 -26.23
C PRO A 153 6.49 -15.11 -26.14
N THR A 154 5.94 -16.23 -25.73
CA THR A 154 4.58 -16.21 -25.17
C THR A 154 4.60 -15.18 -24.03
N PRO A 155 3.78 -14.12 -24.05
CA PRO A 155 3.81 -13.09 -23.02
C PRO A 155 3.37 -13.71 -21.69
N THR A 156 4.37 -14.07 -20.88
CA THR A 156 4.13 -14.60 -19.53
C THR A 156 3.54 -13.47 -18.68
N LEU A 157 2.38 -13.72 -18.08
CA LEU A 157 1.78 -12.78 -17.15
C LEU A 157 2.72 -12.55 -15.95
N PRO A 158 2.76 -11.32 -15.39
CA PRO A 158 3.50 -11.05 -14.17
C PRO A 158 3.05 -11.97 -13.01
N PRO A 159 3.88 -12.19 -11.98
CA PRO A 159 3.49 -12.92 -10.78
C PRO A 159 2.19 -12.36 -10.15
N ILE A 160 1.48 -13.19 -9.39
CA ILE A 160 0.22 -12.81 -8.75
C ILE A 160 0.52 -12.03 -7.47
N SER A 161 0.02 -10.80 -7.38
CA SER A 161 0.09 -9.95 -6.18
C SER A 161 -0.91 -8.77 -6.32
N PRO A 162 -1.52 -8.28 -5.25
CA PRO A 162 -2.34 -7.08 -5.28
C PRO A 162 -1.49 -5.79 -5.28
N GLN A 163 -0.47 -5.73 -6.13
CA GLN A 163 0.45 -4.60 -6.29
C GLN A 163 0.47 -4.13 -7.73
N GLU A 164 0.80 -2.87 -7.95
CA GLU A 164 0.93 -2.31 -9.29
C GLU A 164 2.01 -3.05 -10.10
N GLY A 165 1.69 -3.37 -11.34
CA GLY A 165 2.55 -4.14 -12.24
C GLY A 165 2.43 -5.66 -12.10
N PHE A 166 1.66 -6.18 -11.14
CA PHE A 166 1.45 -7.61 -10.91
C PHE A 166 0.08 -8.07 -11.40
N THR A 167 -0.06 -9.37 -11.64
CA THR A 167 -1.36 -9.98 -11.93
C THR A 167 -2.22 -9.92 -10.67
N ALA A 168 -3.42 -9.33 -10.78
CA ALA A 168 -4.37 -9.26 -9.68
C ALA A 168 -4.71 -10.65 -9.16
N PRO A 169 -4.71 -10.89 -7.83
CA PRO A 169 -5.20 -12.13 -7.24
C PRO A 169 -6.62 -12.42 -7.68
N ASP A 170 -6.88 -13.63 -8.15
CA ASP A 170 -8.23 -14.04 -8.54
C ASP A 170 -9.10 -14.24 -7.29
N PHE A 171 -10.38 -13.97 -7.42
CA PHE A 171 -11.38 -14.25 -6.39
C PHE A 171 -12.72 -14.63 -6.99
N SER A 172 -13.57 -15.28 -6.21
CA SER A 172 -14.93 -15.63 -6.58
C SER A 172 -15.86 -15.25 -5.43
N LEU A 173 -16.79 -14.35 -5.69
CA LEU A 173 -17.74 -13.81 -4.71
C LEU A 173 -19.17 -13.86 -5.24
N PRO A 174 -20.18 -14.07 -4.40
CA PRO A 174 -21.57 -13.94 -4.79
C PRO A 174 -21.93 -12.46 -5.06
N ASP A 175 -22.76 -12.24 -6.09
CA ASP A 175 -23.45 -10.97 -6.29
C ASP A 175 -24.69 -10.86 -5.38
N LEU A 176 -25.45 -9.77 -5.50
CA LEU A 176 -26.70 -9.57 -4.72
C LEU A 176 -27.80 -10.58 -5.06
N GLN A 177 -27.73 -11.27 -6.20
CA GLN A 177 -28.66 -12.30 -6.64
C GLN A 177 -28.18 -13.72 -6.29
N GLY A 178 -26.98 -13.85 -5.72
CA GLY A 178 -26.36 -15.11 -5.36
C GLY A 178 -25.59 -15.80 -6.49
N ASN A 179 -25.40 -15.16 -7.65
CA ASN A 179 -24.56 -15.68 -8.71
C ASN A 179 -23.08 -15.51 -8.34
N VAL A 180 -22.27 -16.53 -8.57
CA VAL A 180 -20.84 -16.46 -8.30
C VAL A 180 -20.14 -15.75 -9.45
N ILE A 181 -19.49 -14.63 -9.13
CA ILE A 181 -18.72 -13.81 -10.05
C ILE A 181 -17.23 -14.00 -9.74
N THR A 182 -16.45 -14.33 -10.76
CA THR A 182 -14.99 -14.52 -10.65
C THR A 182 -14.26 -13.41 -11.42
N LEU A 183 -13.23 -12.81 -10.85
CA LEU A 183 -12.48 -11.73 -11.48
C LEU A 183 -11.90 -12.15 -12.84
N SER A 184 -11.37 -13.35 -12.95
CA SER A 184 -10.78 -13.85 -14.21
C SER A 184 -11.77 -14.00 -15.37
N GLN A 185 -13.08 -14.00 -15.14
CA GLN A 185 -14.10 -13.98 -16.20
C GLN A 185 -14.07 -12.71 -17.05
N PHE A 186 -13.46 -11.64 -16.52
CA PHE A 186 -13.38 -10.34 -17.18
C PHE A 186 -12.04 -10.10 -17.89
N ARG A 187 -11.22 -11.15 -18.08
CA ARG A 187 -10.01 -11.02 -18.91
C ARG A 187 -10.39 -10.52 -20.32
N GLY A 188 -9.57 -9.63 -20.86
CA GLY A 188 -9.86 -8.91 -22.11
C GLY A 188 -10.61 -7.59 -21.93
N ARG A 189 -10.95 -7.23 -20.69
CA ARG A 189 -11.68 -5.99 -20.36
C ARG A 189 -10.97 -5.25 -19.22
N PRO A 190 -10.99 -3.92 -19.19
CA PRO A 190 -10.55 -3.16 -18.01
C PRO A 190 -11.52 -3.37 -16.86
N VAL A 191 -10.99 -3.59 -15.66
CA VAL A 191 -11.78 -3.83 -14.45
C VAL A 191 -11.37 -2.84 -13.36
N LEU A 192 -12.35 -2.22 -12.73
CA LEU A 192 -12.20 -1.47 -11.48
C LEU A 192 -12.77 -2.32 -10.34
N VAL A 193 -11.91 -2.79 -9.44
CA VAL A 193 -12.32 -3.43 -8.19
C VAL A 193 -12.29 -2.39 -7.09
N ASN A 194 -13.43 -2.14 -6.45
CA ASN A 194 -13.58 -1.14 -5.38
C ASN A 194 -14.04 -1.82 -4.09
N PHE A 195 -13.29 -1.70 -3.00
CA PHE A 195 -13.65 -2.22 -1.68
C PHE A 195 -14.33 -1.15 -0.85
N TRP A 196 -15.55 -1.44 -0.37
CA TRP A 196 -16.42 -0.46 0.26
C TRP A 196 -17.39 -1.06 1.29
N THR A 197 -18.10 -0.19 2.03
CA THR A 197 -19.21 -0.57 2.93
C THR A 197 -20.31 0.49 2.92
N THR A 198 -21.51 0.14 3.31
CA THR A 198 -22.66 1.07 3.35
C THR A 198 -22.55 2.12 4.47
N TRP A 199 -21.84 1.83 5.54
CA TRP A 199 -21.65 2.71 6.70
C TRP A 199 -20.45 3.67 6.58
N CYS A 200 -19.63 3.54 5.54
CA CYS A 200 -18.48 4.40 5.30
C CYS A 200 -18.92 5.68 4.53
N PRO A 201 -18.86 6.88 5.12
CA PRO A 201 -19.34 8.09 4.47
C PRO A 201 -18.62 8.40 3.15
N TYR A 202 -17.31 8.22 3.10
CA TYR A 202 -16.49 8.43 1.90
C TYR A 202 -16.80 7.41 0.79
N CYS A 203 -17.15 6.17 1.16
CA CYS A 203 -17.59 5.17 0.19
C CYS A 203 -18.94 5.56 -0.42
N VAL A 204 -19.88 6.03 0.40
CA VAL A 204 -21.20 6.49 -0.08
C VAL A 204 -21.06 7.67 -1.03
N GLU A 205 -20.17 8.62 -0.72
CA GLU A 205 -19.91 9.80 -1.54
C GLU A 205 -19.39 9.43 -2.94
N GLU A 206 -18.48 8.43 -3.06
CA GLU A 206 -17.90 8.04 -4.34
C GLU A 206 -18.84 7.22 -5.23
N MET A 207 -19.90 6.56 -4.69
CA MET A 207 -20.81 5.70 -5.46
C MET A 207 -21.43 6.43 -6.66
N ASN A 208 -21.77 7.72 -6.51
CA ASN A 208 -22.29 8.52 -7.59
C ASN A 208 -21.24 8.74 -8.71
N ALA A 209 -19.98 8.97 -8.35
CA ALA A 209 -18.89 9.10 -9.32
C ALA A 209 -18.64 7.77 -10.05
N LEU A 210 -18.65 6.65 -9.33
CA LEU A 210 -18.53 5.32 -9.91
C LEU A 210 -19.67 5.00 -10.87
N GLU A 211 -20.92 5.30 -10.50
CA GLU A 211 -22.10 5.04 -11.34
C GLU A 211 -22.09 5.88 -12.63
N LYS A 212 -21.79 7.17 -12.54
CA LYS A 212 -21.66 8.03 -13.73
C LYS A 212 -20.55 7.54 -14.66
N THR A 213 -19.41 7.15 -14.09
CA THR A 213 -18.30 6.61 -14.87
C THR A 213 -18.68 5.27 -15.50
N TYR A 214 -19.33 4.37 -14.76
CA TYR A 214 -19.80 3.10 -15.31
C TYR A 214 -20.70 3.30 -16.51
N ARG A 215 -21.73 4.15 -16.41
CA ARG A 215 -22.63 4.45 -17.52
C ARG A 215 -21.91 5.04 -18.73
N ARG A 216 -20.83 5.79 -18.54
CA ARG A 216 -20.04 6.40 -19.62
C ARG A 216 -19.17 5.39 -20.37
N TYR A 217 -18.60 4.41 -19.66
CA TYR A 217 -17.58 3.51 -20.18
C TYR A 217 -17.99 2.04 -20.32
N VAL A 218 -19.20 1.65 -19.89
CA VAL A 218 -19.68 0.25 -19.99
C VAL A 218 -19.71 -0.25 -21.43
N ASP A 219 -20.12 0.59 -22.39
CA ASP A 219 -20.13 0.26 -23.81
C ASP A 219 -18.70 0.16 -24.41
N GLN A 220 -17.70 0.72 -23.72
CA GLN A 220 -16.28 0.59 -24.05
C GLN A 220 -15.62 -0.58 -23.35
N GLY A 221 -16.39 -1.39 -22.64
CA GLY A 221 -15.96 -2.63 -22.02
C GLY A 221 -15.57 -2.51 -20.54
N LEU A 222 -15.68 -1.34 -19.91
CA LEU A 222 -15.40 -1.21 -18.46
C LEU A 222 -16.28 -2.13 -17.64
N VAL A 223 -15.67 -2.78 -16.66
CA VAL A 223 -16.34 -3.53 -15.59
C VAL A 223 -16.03 -2.86 -14.25
N ILE A 224 -17.05 -2.62 -13.45
CA ILE A 224 -16.89 -2.24 -12.04
C ILE A 224 -17.36 -3.39 -11.16
N LEU A 225 -16.47 -3.87 -10.28
CA LEU A 225 -16.74 -4.87 -9.25
C LEU A 225 -16.67 -4.18 -7.90
N ALA A 226 -17.81 -3.73 -7.38
CA ALA A 226 -17.87 -3.11 -6.06
C ALA A 226 -17.99 -4.19 -4.98
N VAL A 227 -16.86 -4.53 -4.36
CA VAL A 227 -16.74 -5.56 -3.34
C VAL A 227 -17.13 -4.97 -1.98
N ASN A 228 -18.32 -5.32 -1.52
CA ASN A 228 -18.80 -4.91 -0.20
C ASN A 228 -18.21 -5.81 0.88
N VAL A 229 -17.59 -5.21 1.91
CA VAL A 229 -16.81 -5.92 2.92
C VAL A 229 -17.63 -6.11 4.19
N GLN A 230 -17.75 -7.36 4.64
CA GLN A 230 -18.36 -7.77 5.93
C GLN A 230 -19.82 -7.39 6.15
N GLU A 231 -20.57 -7.13 5.08
CA GLU A 231 -22.02 -6.91 5.16
C GLU A 231 -22.77 -8.02 4.41
N LYS A 232 -24.06 -8.12 4.67
CA LYS A 232 -24.95 -9.10 4.06
C LYS A 232 -25.80 -8.48 2.97
N ALA A 233 -26.34 -9.31 2.08
CA ALA A 233 -27.22 -8.88 1.00
C ALA A 233 -28.41 -8.06 1.50
N GLU A 234 -28.97 -8.41 2.67
CA GLU A 234 -30.13 -7.72 3.26
C GLU A 234 -29.83 -6.25 3.60
N THR A 235 -28.57 -5.91 3.87
CA THR A 235 -28.11 -4.53 4.12
C THR A 235 -27.75 -3.83 2.82
N VAL A 236 -27.03 -4.53 1.94
CA VAL A 236 -26.43 -3.93 0.76
C VAL A 236 -27.43 -3.72 -0.39
N ALA A 237 -28.38 -4.65 -0.57
CA ALA A 237 -29.32 -4.57 -1.68
C ALA A 237 -30.26 -3.35 -1.62
N PRO A 238 -30.86 -2.98 -0.47
CA PRO A 238 -31.64 -1.75 -0.36
C PRO A 238 -30.79 -0.51 -0.66
N PHE A 239 -29.57 -0.44 -0.15
CA PHE A 239 -28.68 0.66 -0.39
C PHE A 239 -28.36 0.80 -1.90
N ALA A 240 -28.03 -0.29 -2.58
CA ALA A 240 -27.74 -0.30 -4.01
C ALA A 240 -28.93 0.18 -4.85
N HIS A 241 -30.15 -0.25 -4.46
CA HIS A 241 -31.39 0.17 -5.09
C HIS A 241 -31.66 1.68 -4.88
N ASP A 242 -31.49 2.17 -3.65
CA ASP A 242 -31.76 3.57 -3.32
C ASP A 242 -30.77 4.55 -3.97
N GLN A 243 -29.57 4.07 -4.30
CA GLN A 243 -28.52 4.82 -5.01
C GLN A 243 -28.55 4.60 -6.53
N ASP A 244 -29.51 3.84 -7.08
CA ASP A 244 -29.63 3.50 -8.51
C ASP A 244 -28.32 2.93 -9.10
N LEU A 245 -27.59 2.09 -8.34
CA LEU A 245 -26.33 1.48 -8.77
C LEU A 245 -26.60 0.36 -9.79
N THR A 246 -25.94 0.41 -10.95
CA THR A 246 -26.14 -0.54 -12.06
C THR A 246 -24.94 -1.43 -12.34
N PHE A 247 -23.78 -1.15 -11.75
CA PHE A 247 -22.60 -2.02 -11.82
C PHE A 247 -22.72 -3.22 -10.86
N LEU A 248 -21.79 -4.18 -11.00
CA LEU A 248 -21.79 -5.41 -10.20
C LEU A 248 -21.38 -5.11 -8.74
N ILE A 249 -22.22 -5.52 -7.81
CA ILE A 249 -21.95 -5.47 -6.38
C ILE A 249 -21.74 -6.90 -5.88
N LEU A 250 -20.60 -7.14 -5.24
CA LEU A 250 -20.16 -8.44 -4.76
C LEU A 250 -20.07 -8.42 -3.23
N LEU A 251 -20.32 -9.56 -2.59
CA LEU A 251 -20.37 -9.68 -1.14
C LEU A 251 -19.16 -10.47 -0.61
N ASP A 252 -18.21 -9.79 0.00
CA ASP A 252 -17.08 -10.38 0.72
C ASP A 252 -17.41 -10.44 2.23
N SER A 253 -18.41 -11.26 2.59
CA SER A 253 -19.01 -11.28 3.92
C SER A 253 -18.05 -11.69 5.04
N ASP A 254 -16.98 -12.41 4.73
CA ASP A 254 -15.92 -12.82 5.67
C ASP A 254 -14.63 -11.99 5.54
N ALA A 255 -14.60 -11.01 4.64
CA ALA A 255 -13.46 -10.17 4.31
C ALA A 255 -12.23 -10.96 3.81
N SER A 256 -12.42 -12.16 3.24
CA SER A 256 -11.31 -12.98 2.75
C SER A 256 -10.63 -12.35 1.53
N THR A 257 -11.41 -11.78 0.63
CA THR A 257 -10.90 -11.08 -0.56
C THR A 257 -10.24 -9.76 -0.16
N ALA A 258 -10.85 -8.98 0.72
CA ALA A 258 -10.24 -7.74 1.24
C ALA A 258 -8.89 -8.01 1.91
N ARG A 259 -8.74 -9.10 2.67
CA ARG A 259 -7.45 -9.52 3.23
C ARG A 259 -6.44 -9.92 2.16
N THR A 260 -6.85 -10.67 1.13
CA THR A 260 -5.98 -11.06 0.01
C THR A 260 -5.45 -9.84 -0.75
N TYR A 261 -6.28 -8.80 -0.86
CA TYR A 261 -5.91 -7.52 -1.49
C TYR A 261 -5.20 -6.55 -0.53
N PHE A 262 -4.88 -6.97 0.71
CA PHE A 262 -4.28 -6.12 1.74
C PHE A 262 -5.02 -4.80 1.96
N THR A 263 -6.34 -4.82 1.82
CA THR A 263 -7.18 -3.65 2.02
C THR A 263 -7.23 -3.31 3.50
N ILE A 264 -6.42 -2.34 3.91
CA ILE A 264 -6.31 -1.86 5.31
C ILE A 264 -7.21 -0.67 5.61
N ALA A 265 -7.73 -0.04 4.58
CA ALA A 265 -8.63 1.11 4.65
C ALA A 265 -9.69 1.01 3.55
N ILE A 266 -10.86 1.59 3.77
CA ILE A 266 -11.95 1.71 2.80
C ILE A 266 -12.34 3.19 2.66
N PRO A 267 -12.63 3.65 1.43
CA PRO A 267 -12.58 2.87 0.20
C PRO A 267 -11.14 2.65 -0.31
N THR A 268 -10.92 1.54 -1.00
CA THR A 268 -9.69 1.26 -1.76
C THR A 268 -10.07 0.68 -3.10
N SER A 269 -9.45 1.19 -4.17
CA SER A 269 -9.76 0.82 -5.55
C SER A 269 -8.54 0.33 -6.30
N PHE A 270 -8.72 -0.75 -7.07
CA PHE A 270 -7.72 -1.36 -7.93
C PHE A 270 -8.15 -1.24 -9.38
N PHE A 271 -7.36 -0.57 -10.19
CA PHE A 271 -7.57 -0.48 -11.63
C PHE A 271 -6.74 -1.56 -12.32
N ILE A 272 -7.42 -2.48 -12.99
CA ILE A 272 -6.86 -3.70 -13.57
C ILE A 272 -7.04 -3.64 -15.07
N ASP A 273 -5.97 -3.87 -15.84
CA ASP A 273 -6.01 -3.86 -17.28
C ASP A 273 -6.67 -5.13 -17.87
N TRP A 274 -6.86 -5.13 -19.19
CA TRP A 274 -7.44 -6.24 -19.95
C TRP A 274 -6.65 -7.56 -19.81
N ARG A 275 -5.35 -7.50 -19.47
CA ARG A 275 -4.51 -8.67 -19.17
C ARG A 275 -4.70 -9.18 -17.74
N GLY A 276 -5.35 -8.41 -16.89
CA GLY A 276 -5.54 -8.67 -15.47
C GLY A 276 -4.39 -8.21 -14.59
N VAL A 277 -3.60 -7.25 -15.06
CA VAL A 277 -2.50 -6.64 -14.31
C VAL A 277 -3.01 -5.39 -13.60
N VAL A 278 -2.71 -5.26 -12.30
CA VAL A 278 -3.00 -4.06 -11.52
C VAL A 278 -2.16 -2.91 -12.06
N ARG A 279 -2.79 -1.82 -12.46
CA ARG A 279 -2.12 -0.64 -13.00
C ARG A 279 -2.07 0.51 -12.02
N VAL A 280 -3.13 0.70 -11.26
CA VAL A 280 -3.22 1.75 -10.24
C VAL A 280 -3.91 1.21 -9.01
N ILE A 281 -3.44 1.61 -7.84
CA ILE A 281 -4.08 1.40 -6.55
C ILE A 281 -4.40 2.79 -5.98
N HIS A 282 -5.69 3.05 -5.75
CA HIS A 282 -6.15 4.30 -5.18
C HIS A 282 -6.69 4.09 -3.77
N LEU A 283 -6.15 4.82 -2.80
CA LEU A 283 -6.59 4.81 -1.40
C LEU A 283 -7.45 6.05 -1.13
N GLY A 284 -8.65 5.85 -0.62
CA GLY A 284 -9.61 6.92 -0.34
C GLY A 284 -10.65 7.10 -1.44
N PRO A 285 -11.54 8.09 -1.31
CA PRO A 285 -12.66 8.27 -2.22
C PRO A 285 -12.22 8.72 -3.62
N LEU A 286 -12.81 8.12 -4.64
CA LEU A 286 -12.59 8.43 -6.04
C LEU A 286 -13.49 9.59 -6.49
N THR A 287 -12.91 10.52 -7.25
CA THR A 287 -13.66 11.52 -8.02
C THR A 287 -13.80 11.10 -9.48
N GLU A 288 -14.80 11.62 -10.21
CA GLU A 288 -14.96 11.35 -11.64
C GLU A 288 -13.68 11.68 -12.44
N GLU A 289 -13.01 12.79 -12.12
CA GLU A 289 -11.77 13.21 -12.77
C GLU A 289 -10.61 12.21 -12.53
N ALA A 290 -10.47 11.71 -11.30
CA ALA A 290 -9.46 10.71 -10.98
C ALA A 290 -9.72 9.40 -11.73
N ILE A 291 -10.99 8.96 -11.77
CA ILE A 291 -11.36 7.74 -12.49
C ILE A 291 -11.10 7.89 -13.99
N ASP A 292 -11.52 9.01 -14.59
CA ASP A 292 -11.30 9.28 -16.02
C ASP A 292 -9.81 9.28 -16.37
N THR A 293 -8.96 9.84 -15.50
CA THR A 293 -7.50 9.84 -15.68
C THR A 293 -6.95 8.43 -15.73
N TYR A 294 -7.29 7.59 -14.74
CA TYR A 294 -6.79 6.20 -14.66
C TYR A 294 -7.34 5.31 -15.78
N LEU A 295 -8.62 5.51 -16.17
CA LEU A 295 -9.22 4.74 -17.25
C LEU A 295 -8.67 5.10 -18.63
N THR A 296 -8.29 6.35 -18.87
CA THR A 296 -7.69 6.77 -20.16
C THR A 296 -6.45 5.94 -20.46
N ASP A 297 -5.60 5.71 -19.46
CA ASP A 297 -4.39 4.90 -19.62
C ASP A 297 -4.72 3.40 -19.84
N LEU A 298 -5.77 2.90 -19.17
CA LEU A 298 -6.20 1.51 -19.29
C LEU A 298 -6.88 1.19 -20.63
N LEU A 299 -7.64 2.14 -21.19
CA LEU A 299 -8.37 1.96 -22.43
C LEU A 299 -7.48 2.18 -23.66
N ASN A 300 -6.43 3.04 -23.57
CA ASN A 300 -5.52 3.34 -24.67
C ASN A 300 -4.28 2.41 -24.72
N GLY A 301 -4.05 1.59 -23.72
CA GLY A 301 -2.89 0.70 -23.59
C GLY A 301 -3.13 -0.74 -24.08
N GLY A 302 -4.21 -0.98 -24.85
CA GLY A 302 -4.57 -2.27 -25.41
C GLY A 302 -4.08 -2.49 -26.84
#